data_1915c6e37f91a7db2a4c185ae468cba4
#
_entry.id   1915c6e37f91a7db2a4c185ae468cba4
#
_cell.length_a   1.000
_cell.length_b   1.000
_cell.length_c   1.000
_cell.angle_alpha   90.00
_cell.angle_beta   90.00
_cell.angle_gamma   90.00
#
_symmetry.space_group_name_H-M   'P 1'
#
loop_
_entity.id
_entity.type
_entity.pdbx_description
1 polymer ?
#
loop_
_entity_poly.entity_id
_entity_poly.type
_entity_poly.pdbx_seq_one_letter_code
_entity_poly.pdbx_strand_id
1 'polypeptide(L)'
;MKLIDGKMTAAAIKEEIKAEVDQMIAAGMKRPHLAAVLVGHDGGSEAYVKNKVIACEKCGFKSSLIRMEEDTTEEQLLDCIKKLNEDDDVDGFIVQLPLPKHINEQHVINTIDYRKDVDGIHPMNAGRMALGLPSFISATPLGIITLLQRYNIPTSGKKCVVLGRSNIVGKPMAQLMLQKEHGDATVTICHSHSKTLKDECLQADIIIAAIGRPNFVTADMVKEGAVVIDVGTTRVVDPESKTGYRLNGDVKFDEVAPKCEYITPVPGGVGPMTICSLMKNTLAAAKGEFYSK
;
A
#
# COMPACT_ATOMS: atom_id res chain seq x y z
N MET A 1 -19.48 -12.82 -11.11
CA MET A 1 -18.49 -12.21 -10.22
C MET A 1 -17.20 -13.02 -10.20
N LYS A 2 -16.05 -12.36 -10.34
CA LYS A 2 -14.71 -12.95 -10.17
C LYS A 2 -14.03 -12.32 -8.94
N LEU A 3 -13.48 -13.15 -8.08
CA LEU A 3 -12.76 -12.68 -6.90
C LEU A 3 -11.33 -12.29 -7.29
N ILE A 4 -10.89 -11.10 -6.86
CA ILE A 4 -9.49 -10.66 -6.99
C ILE A 4 -8.73 -11.14 -5.75
N ASP A 5 -8.08 -12.30 -5.85
CA ASP A 5 -7.31 -12.88 -4.76
C ASP A 5 -5.92 -12.24 -4.65
N GLY A 6 -5.81 -11.23 -3.78
CA GLY A 6 -4.54 -10.56 -3.53
C GLY A 6 -3.53 -11.41 -2.76
N LYS A 7 -4.00 -12.38 -1.95
CA LYS A 7 -3.11 -13.29 -1.22
C LYS A 7 -2.37 -14.22 -2.18
N MET A 8 -3.09 -14.81 -3.12
CA MET A 8 -2.51 -15.68 -4.16
C MET A 8 -1.57 -14.88 -5.05
N THR A 9 -2.00 -13.70 -5.51
CA THR A 9 -1.20 -12.82 -6.37
C THR A 9 0.09 -12.37 -5.66
N ALA A 10 0.00 -11.95 -4.40
CA ALA A 10 1.16 -11.56 -3.61
C ALA A 10 2.14 -12.71 -3.36
N ALA A 11 1.65 -13.94 -3.21
CA ALA A 11 2.49 -15.12 -3.08
C ALA A 11 3.30 -15.37 -4.37
N ALA A 12 2.65 -15.35 -5.53
CA ALA A 12 3.32 -15.53 -6.83
C ALA A 12 4.40 -14.45 -7.06
N ILE A 13 4.08 -13.18 -6.80
CA ILE A 13 5.06 -12.09 -6.98
C ILE A 13 6.24 -12.21 -6.01
N LYS A 14 6.05 -12.68 -4.78
CA LYS A 14 7.17 -12.91 -3.85
C LYS A 14 8.12 -14.00 -4.34
N GLU A 15 7.61 -15.05 -4.98
CA GLU A 15 8.45 -16.06 -5.62
C GLU A 15 9.22 -15.47 -6.81
N GLU A 16 8.58 -14.62 -7.63
CA GLU A 16 9.26 -13.89 -8.72
C GLU A 16 10.40 -13.01 -8.17
N ILE A 17 10.14 -12.23 -7.10
CA ILE A 17 11.14 -11.40 -6.43
C ILE A 17 12.29 -12.27 -5.89
N LYS A 18 11.95 -13.40 -5.25
CA LYS A 18 12.97 -14.31 -4.72
C LYS A 18 13.88 -14.84 -5.81
N ALA A 19 13.31 -15.27 -6.93
CA ALA A 19 14.10 -15.78 -8.06
C ALA A 19 15.06 -14.70 -8.62
N GLU A 20 14.61 -13.44 -8.68
CA GLU A 20 15.44 -12.31 -9.10
C GLU A 20 16.56 -12.01 -8.09
N VAL A 21 16.27 -12.05 -6.79
CA VAL A 21 17.27 -11.89 -5.72
C VAL A 21 18.31 -13.00 -5.77
N ASP A 22 17.90 -14.24 -5.99
CA ASP A 22 18.83 -15.37 -6.10
C ASP A 22 19.79 -15.18 -7.30
N GLN A 23 19.28 -14.62 -8.43
CA GLN A 23 20.12 -14.28 -9.59
C GLN A 23 21.10 -13.13 -9.26
N MET A 24 20.65 -12.07 -8.56
CA MET A 24 21.51 -10.97 -8.13
C MET A 24 22.66 -11.47 -7.25
N ILE A 25 22.36 -12.34 -6.28
CA ILE A 25 23.37 -12.92 -5.38
C ILE A 25 24.35 -13.79 -6.18
N ALA A 26 23.86 -14.62 -7.10
CA ALA A 26 24.70 -15.43 -7.96
C ALA A 26 25.63 -14.59 -8.86
N ALA A 27 25.21 -13.37 -9.23
CA ALA A 27 26.02 -12.41 -9.97
C ALA A 27 26.98 -11.59 -9.09
N GLY A 28 27.08 -11.90 -7.78
CA GLY A 28 27.98 -11.20 -6.85
C GLY A 28 27.44 -9.87 -6.31
N MET A 29 26.18 -9.55 -6.56
CA MET A 29 25.53 -8.35 -6.00
C MET A 29 25.18 -8.58 -4.53
N LYS A 30 25.09 -7.48 -3.76
CA LYS A 30 24.64 -7.58 -2.38
C LYS A 30 23.16 -7.98 -2.29
N ARG A 31 22.80 -8.59 -1.18
CA ARG A 31 21.41 -8.93 -0.85
C ARG A 31 20.62 -7.66 -0.56
N PRO A 32 19.42 -7.45 -1.13
CA PRO A 32 18.58 -6.31 -0.78
C PRO A 32 18.30 -6.24 0.73
N HIS A 33 18.37 -5.04 1.32
CA HIS A 33 18.22 -4.83 2.75
C HIS A 33 17.11 -3.80 3.04
N LEU A 34 16.05 -4.26 3.71
CA LEU A 34 14.97 -3.42 4.23
C LEU A 34 15.14 -3.23 5.74
N ALA A 35 15.19 -1.99 6.21
CA ALA A 35 15.07 -1.68 7.62
C ALA A 35 13.65 -1.19 7.96
N ALA A 36 13.17 -1.46 9.17
CA ALA A 36 11.90 -0.97 9.68
C ALA A 36 12.10 -0.36 11.06
N VAL A 37 11.59 0.84 11.26
CA VAL A 37 11.58 1.52 12.56
C VAL A 37 10.16 1.46 13.10
N LEU A 38 10.01 0.98 14.33
CA LEU A 38 8.76 0.91 15.07
C LEU A 38 8.90 1.68 16.37
N VAL A 39 8.05 2.68 16.59
CA VAL A 39 8.00 3.47 17.82
C VAL A 39 6.74 3.10 18.60
N GLY A 40 6.91 2.70 19.87
CA GLY A 40 5.82 2.27 20.75
C GLY A 40 5.35 0.83 20.50
N HIS A 41 4.21 0.50 21.10
CA HIS A 41 3.69 -0.88 21.21
C HIS A 41 2.27 -1.04 20.63
N ASP A 42 1.90 -0.27 19.59
CA ASP A 42 0.61 -0.46 18.94
C ASP A 42 0.52 -1.87 18.31
N GLY A 43 -0.40 -2.68 18.78
CA GLY A 43 -0.54 -4.07 18.36
C GLY A 43 -0.89 -4.25 16.87
N GLY A 44 -1.45 -3.21 16.22
CA GLY A 44 -1.64 -3.18 14.77
C GLY A 44 -0.30 -3.05 14.05
N SER A 45 0.49 -2.07 14.45
CA SER A 45 1.81 -1.79 13.90
C SER A 45 2.77 -2.97 14.11
N GLU A 46 2.74 -3.63 15.27
CA GLU A 46 3.56 -4.83 15.52
C GLU A 46 3.22 -5.99 14.57
N ALA A 47 1.94 -6.25 14.34
CA ALA A 47 1.51 -7.29 13.41
C ALA A 47 1.94 -6.97 11.96
N TYR A 48 1.86 -5.69 11.55
CA TYR A 48 2.31 -5.25 10.24
C TYR A 48 3.82 -5.41 10.06
N VAL A 49 4.62 -4.97 11.04
CA VAL A 49 6.08 -5.11 11.01
C VAL A 49 6.50 -6.57 10.98
N LYS A 50 5.88 -7.44 11.80
CA LYS A 50 6.13 -8.88 11.77
C LYS A 50 5.89 -9.48 10.38
N ASN A 51 4.79 -9.11 9.73
CA ASN A 51 4.48 -9.59 8.38
C ASN A 51 5.48 -9.07 7.33
N LYS A 52 6.03 -7.86 7.50
CA LYS A 52 7.09 -7.31 6.63
C LYS A 52 8.40 -8.10 6.79
N VAL A 53 8.81 -8.42 8.03
CA VAL A 53 10.00 -9.28 8.28
C VAL A 53 9.84 -10.65 7.63
N ILE A 54 8.70 -11.31 7.83
CA ILE A 54 8.41 -12.60 7.18
C ILE A 54 8.45 -12.49 5.66
N ALA A 55 7.97 -11.38 5.09
CA ALA A 55 8.03 -11.15 3.66
C ALA A 55 9.47 -10.96 3.16
N CYS A 56 10.32 -10.24 3.90
CA CYS A 56 11.75 -10.13 3.61
C CYS A 56 12.43 -11.50 3.56
N GLU A 57 12.20 -12.35 4.56
CA GLU A 57 12.75 -13.71 4.60
C GLU A 57 12.32 -14.52 3.37
N LYS A 58 11.02 -14.49 3.02
CA LYS A 58 10.47 -15.18 1.84
C LYS A 58 11.07 -14.70 0.52
N CYS A 59 11.33 -13.40 0.40
CA CYS A 59 11.95 -12.80 -0.78
C CYS A 59 13.49 -12.94 -0.80
N GLY A 60 14.09 -13.51 0.25
CA GLY A 60 15.55 -13.64 0.36
C GLY A 60 16.25 -12.34 0.72
N PHE A 61 15.54 -11.34 1.27
CA PHE A 61 16.12 -10.06 1.69
C PHE A 61 16.78 -10.16 3.08
N LYS A 62 17.73 -9.28 3.33
CA LYS A 62 18.14 -8.91 4.68
C LYS A 62 17.09 -7.98 5.28
N SER A 63 16.75 -8.14 6.56
CA SER A 63 15.84 -7.24 7.26
C SER A 63 16.42 -6.83 8.62
N SER A 64 16.23 -5.57 8.98
CA SER A 64 16.56 -5.02 10.30
C SER A 64 15.33 -4.38 10.92
N LEU A 65 15.06 -4.71 12.18
CA LEU A 65 13.98 -4.11 12.94
C LEU A 65 14.56 -3.29 14.10
N ILE A 66 14.32 -2.00 14.06
CA ILE A 66 14.69 -1.05 15.12
C ILE A 66 13.44 -0.74 15.92
N ARG A 67 13.44 -1.13 17.20
CA ARG A 67 12.37 -0.84 18.14
C ARG A 67 12.77 0.35 19.01
N MET A 68 11.86 1.28 19.13
CA MET A 68 12.00 2.46 20.00
C MET A 68 10.81 2.53 20.93
N GLU A 69 11.02 2.97 22.16
CA GLU A 69 9.98 3.04 23.18
C GLU A 69 8.95 4.14 22.86
N GLU A 70 7.77 4.06 23.47
CA GLU A 70 6.67 4.98 23.20
C GLU A 70 6.97 6.43 23.60
N ASP A 71 7.85 6.63 24.59
CA ASP A 71 8.31 7.93 25.07
C ASP A 71 9.52 8.49 24.28
N THR A 72 9.94 7.79 23.22
CA THR A 72 11.01 8.24 22.32
C THR A 72 10.72 9.64 21.81
N THR A 73 11.69 10.56 21.98
CA THR A 73 11.54 11.93 21.48
C THR A 73 11.64 11.99 19.95
N GLU A 74 11.06 13.03 19.35
CA GLU A 74 11.19 13.28 17.92
C GLU A 74 12.67 13.37 17.51
N GLU A 75 13.49 14.06 18.27
CA GLU A 75 14.94 14.20 18.00
C GLU A 75 15.66 12.85 17.93
N GLN A 76 15.39 11.96 18.89
CA GLN A 76 15.96 10.59 18.89
C GLN A 76 15.55 9.79 17.65
N LEU A 77 14.28 9.91 17.23
CA LEU A 77 13.80 9.26 16.02
C LEU A 77 14.46 9.85 14.77
N LEU A 78 14.57 11.17 14.67
CA LEU A 78 15.23 11.83 13.54
C LEU A 78 16.71 11.45 13.44
N ASP A 79 17.41 11.30 14.57
CA ASP A 79 18.81 10.85 14.59
C ASP A 79 18.95 9.39 14.15
N CYS A 80 17.97 8.53 14.49
CA CYS A 80 17.90 7.17 13.95
C CYS A 80 17.72 7.18 12.44
N ILE A 81 16.82 8.01 11.92
CA ILE A 81 16.57 8.15 10.48
C ILE A 81 17.81 8.65 9.73
N LYS A 82 18.53 9.65 10.27
CA LYS A 82 19.78 10.15 9.67
C LYS A 82 20.83 9.03 9.52
N LYS A 83 20.99 8.20 10.57
CA LYS A 83 21.90 7.03 10.51
C LYS A 83 21.49 6.03 9.42
N LEU A 84 20.20 5.77 9.26
CA LEU A 84 19.68 4.90 8.20
C LEU A 84 19.85 5.51 6.81
N ASN A 85 19.73 6.84 6.68
CA ASN A 85 20.00 7.55 5.43
C ASN A 85 21.46 7.38 4.98
N GLU A 86 22.40 7.38 5.95
CA GLU A 86 23.85 7.29 5.72
C GLU A 86 24.37 5.85 5.61
N ASP A 87 23.59 4.83 6.00
CA ASP A 87 23.99 3.44 5.98
C ASP A 87 23.89 2.84 4.56
N ASP A 88 25.02 2.65 3.88
CA ASP A 88 25.08 2.09 2.53
C ASP A 88 24.62 0.63 2.45
N ASP A 89 24.60 -0.10 3.57
CA ASP A 89 24.05 -1.46 3.61
C ASP A 89 22.52 -1.49 3.53
N VAL A 90 21.84 -0.43 3.96
CA VAL A 90 20.39 -0.28 3.91
C VAL A 90 19.96 0.29 2.56
N ASP A 91 19.25 -0.50 1.75
CA ASP A 91 18.73 -0.06 0.44
C ASP A 91 17.47 0.79 0.56
N GLY A 92 16.64 0.49 1.55
CA GLY A 92 15.46 1.26 1.86
C GLY A 92 14.96 0.97 3.27
N PHE A 93 14.20 1.89 3.81
CA PHE A 93 13.59 1.70 5.11
C PHE A 93 12.22 2.34 5.22
N ILE A 94 11.51 1.94 6.25
CA ILE A 94 10.21 2.49 6.59
C ILE A 94 10.20 2.92 8.05
N VAL A 95 9.46 3.97 8.35
CA VAL A 95 9.02 4.31 9.71
C VAL A 95 7.55 3.93 9.82
N GLN A 96 7.24 2.93 10.65
CA GLN A 96 5.89 2.40 10.74
C GLN A 96 4.93 3.44 11.34
N LEU A 97 3.90 3.78 10.58
CA LEU A 97 2.82 4.68 11.00
C LEU A 97 1.65 3.89 11.61
N PRO A 98 0.83 4.49 12.51
CA PRO A 98 0.97 5.85 13.03
C PRO A 98 2.07 6.00 14.09
N LEU A 99 2.59 7.22 14.25
CA LEU A 99 3.54 7.57 15.30
C LEU A 99 2.81 8.03 16.57
N PRO A 100 3.48 8.01 17.76
CA PRO A 100 2.98 8.65 18.96
C PRO A 100 2.67 10.13 18.71
N LYS A 101 1.61 10.65 19.37
CA LYS A 101 1.05 12.00 19.10
C LYS A 101 2.03 13.16 19.33
N HIS A 102 3.07 12.98 20.10
CA HIS A 102 4.08 14.00 20.39
C HIS A 102 5.16 14.12 19.29
N ILE A 103 5.15 13.20 18.31
CA ILE A 103 6.08 13.20 17.18
C ILE A 103 5.37 13.75 15.93
N ASN A 104 5.99 14.69 15.25
CA ASN A 104 5.46 15.25 14.01
C ASN A 104 5.75 14.29 12.83
N GLU A 105 4.72 13.57 12.40
CA GLU A 105 4.81 12.60 11.30
C GLU A 105 5.35 13.20 10.00
N GLN A 106 4.93 14.43 9.63
CA GLN A 106 5.40 15.07 8.41
C GLN A 106 6.88 15.45 8.49
N HIS A 107 7.36 15.82 9.66
CA HIS A 107 8.78 16.11 9.87
C HIS A 107 9.63 14.83 9.73
N VAL A 108 9.14 13.74 10.31
CA VAL A 108 9.75 12.41 10.17
C VAL A 108 9.84 12.00 8.70
N ILE A 109 8.72 12.06 7.97
CA ILE A 109 8.68 11.70 6.54
C ILE A 109 9.66 12.56 5.74
N ASN A 110 9.72 13.87 5.96
CA ASN A 110 10.63 14.77 5.24
C ASN A 110 12.12 14.53 5.56
N THR A 111 12.45 13.90 6.68
CA THR A 111 13.83 13.59 7.06
C THR A 111 14.34 12.29 6.40
N ILE A 112 13.44 11.42 5.96
CA ILE A 112 13.81 10.23 5.18
C ILE A 112 14.45 10.67 3.86
N ASP A 113 15.59 10.10 3.48
CA ASP A 113 16.10 10.28 2.13
C ASP A 113 15.13 9.65 1.14
N TYR A 114 14.60 10.48 0.21
CA TYR A 114 13.62 10.01 -0.77
C TYR A 114 14.12 8.83 -1.63
N ARG A 115 15.45 8.66 -1.74
CA ARG A 115 16.11 7.54 -2.43
C ARG A 115 16.01 6.23 -1.66
N LYS A 116 15.70 6.28 -0.36
CA LYS A 116 15.50 5.13 0.53
C LYS A 116 14.07 4.99 1.04
N ASP A 117 13.17 5.91 0.63
CA ASP A 117 11.73 5.88 0.95
C ASP A 117 11.02 4.80 0.11
N VAL A 118 11.21 3.54 0.45
CA VAL A 118 10.58 2.41 -0.26
C VAL A 118 9.09 2.25 0.04
N ASP A 119 8.53 3.00 0.99
CA ASP A 119 7.08 3.10 1.20
C ASP A 119 6.41 4.06 0.21
N GLY A 120 7.21 4.93 -0.44
CA GLY A 120 6.77 5.85 -1.50
C GLY A 120 5.88 6.98 -0.98
N ILE A 121 6.10 7.45 0.25
CA ILE A 121 5.29 8.48 0.91
C ILE A 121 5.99 9.84 1.03
N HIS A 122 7.30 9.91 0.74
CA HIS A 122 8.04 11.15 0.77
C HIS A 122 7.52 12.12 -0.31
N PRO A 123 7.40 13.43 -0.03
CA PRO A 123 6.89 14.42 -0.99
C PRO A 123 7.61 14.41 -2.35
N MET A 124 8.92 14.12 -2.38
CA MET A 124 9.68 14.00 -3.63
C MET A 124 9.16 12.82 -4.48
N ASN A 125 8.97 11.64 -3.89
CA ASN A 125 8.44 10.46 -4.59
C ASN A 125 7.00 10.70 -5.03
N ALA A 126 6.15 11.27 -4.16
CA ALA A 126 4.78 11.61 -4.50
C ALA A 126 4.67 12.61 -5.65
N GLY A 127 5.52 13.66 -5.67
CA GLY A 127 5.56 14.65 -6.74
C GLY A 127 6.05 14.06 -8.06
N ARG A 128 7.12 13.26 -8.02
CA ARG A 128 7.65 12.57 -9.22
C ARG A 128 6.63 11.59 -9.79
N MET A 129 6.00 10.78 -8.94
CA MET A 129 4.93 9.87 -9.33
C MET A 129 3.76 10.63 -9.97
N ALA A 130 3.31 11.75 -9.39
CA ALA A 130 2.24 12.57 -9.97
C ALA A 130 2.57 13.12 -11.36
N LEU A 131 3.87 13.34 -11.66
CA LEU A 131 4.36 13.80 -12.96
C LEU A 131 4.70 12.64 -13.93
N GLY A 132 4.49 11.39 -13.54
CA GLY A 132 4.87 10.21 -14.35
C GLY A 132 6.38 9.99 -14.45
N LEU A 133 7.16 10.56 -13.52
CA LEU A 133 8.61 10.36 -13.46
C LEU A 133 8.98 9.13 -12.66
N PRO A 134 10.09 8.43 -12.98
CA PRO A 134 10.56 7.29 -12.20
C PRO A 134 10.69 7.62 -10.72
N SER A 135 10.04 6.84 -9.85
CA SER A 135 10.03 7.04 -8.40
C SER A 135 9.49 5.82 -7.67
N PHE A 136 9.71 5.74 -6.38
CA PHE A 136 8.96 4.79 -5.56
C PHE A 136 7.49 5.23 -5.48
N ILE A 137 6.61 4.28 -5.77
CA ILE A 137 5.16 4.49 -5.70
C ILE A 137 4.67 4.01 -4.33
N SER A 138 3.77 4.77 -3.72
CA SER A 138 3.15 4.35 -2.45
C SER A 138 2.63 2.91 -2.52
N ALA A 139 2.99 2.11 -1.52
CA ALA A 139 2.90 0.65 -1.57
C ALA A 139 1.47 0.13 -1.81
N THR A 140 0.45 0.72 -1.18
CA THR A 140 -0.95 0.29 -1.37
C THR A 140 -1.47 0.61 -2.77
N PRO A 141 -1.36 1.84 -3.31
CA PRO A 141 -1.70 2.15 -4.70
C PRO A 141 -0.96 1.28 -5.72
N LEU A 142 0.34 1.06 -5.54
CA LEU A 142 1.11 0.16 -6.41
C LEU A 142 0.55 -1.26 -6.40
N GLY A 143 0.15 -1.75 -5.22
CA GLY A 143 -0.50 -3.06 -5.07
C GLY A 143 -1.81 -3.16 -5.83
N ILE A 144 -2.63 -2.11 -5.81
CA ILE A 144 -3.91 -2.05 -6.52
C ILE A 144 -3.69 -2.07 -8.05
N ILE A 145 -2.79 -1.22 -8.55
CA ILE A 145 -2.43 -1.23 -9.99
C ILE A 145 -1.92 -2.62 -10.41
N THR A 146 -1.07 -3.22 -9.58
CA THR A 146 -0.56 -4.58 -9.86
C THR A 146 -1.70 -5.62 -9.91
N LEU A 147 -2.71 -5.53 -9.03
CA LEU A 147 -3.88 -6.42 -9.09
C LEU A 147 -4.67 -6.22 -10.37
N LEU A 148 -5.00 -4.97 -10.74
CA LEU A 148 -5.72 -4.67 -11.97
C LEU A 148 -5.00 -5.24 -13.20
N GLN A 149 -3.68 -5.09 -13.27
CA GLN A 149 -2.85 -5.63 -14.35
C GLN A 149 -2.83 -7.16 -14.37
N ARG A 150 -2.61 -7.83 -13.24
CA ARG A 150 -2.54 -9.28 -13.12
C ARG A 150 -3.84 -9.99 -13.45
N TYR A 151 -4.97 -9.32 -13.21
CA TYR A 151 -6.31 -9.81 -13.58
C TYR A 151 -6.75 -9.36 -14.97
N ASN A 152 -5.88 -8.64 -15.72
CA ASN A 152 -6.19 -8.08 -17.04
C ASN A 152 -7.49 -7.27 -17.05
N ILE A 153 -7.72 -6.48 -15.99
CA ILE A 153 -8.89 -5.64 -15.86
C ILE A 153 -8.67 -4.37 -16.70
N PRO A 154 -9.52 -4.11 -17.72
CA PRO A 154 -9.37 -2.94 -18.56
C PRO A 154 -9.72 -1.67 -17.78
N THR A 155 -8.80 -0.70 -17.79
CA THR A 155 -8.94 0.59 -17.06
C THR A 155 -8.99 1.78 -18.00
N SER A 156 -8.38 1.70 -19.20
CA SER A 156 -8.32 2.79 -20.18
C SER A 156 -9.72 3.24 -20.59
N GLY A 157 -9.97 4.56 -20.50
CA GLY A 157 -11.26 5.17 -20.82
C GLY A 157 -12.38 4.88 -19.83
N LYS A 158 -12.14 4.13 -18.75
CA LYS A 158 -13.14 3.78 -17.74
C LYS A 158 -13.37 4.93 -16.75
N LYS A 159 -14.60 5.02 -16.21
CA LYS A 159 -14.87 5.88 -15.07
C LYS A 159 -14.42 5.23 -13.78
N CYS A 160 -13.42 5.82 -13.12
CA CYS A 160 -12.91 5.38 -11.82
C CYS A 160 -13.30 6.35 -10.73
N VAL A 161 -13.96 5.86 -9.68
CA VAL A 161 -14.24 6.62 -8.47
C VAL A 161 -13.34 6.14 -7.34
N VAL A 162 -12.56 7.07 -6.79
CA VAL A 162 -11.74 6.83 -5.60
C VAL A 162 -12.44 7.43 -4.39
N LEU A 163 -12.86 6.61 -3.47
CA LEU A 163 -13.45 7.01 -2.19
C LEU A 163 -12.35 7.19 -1.16
N GLY A 164 -12.12 8.43 -0.75
CA GLY A 164 -11.04 8.80 0.16
C GLY A 164 -9.97 9.68 -0.51
N ARG A 165 -9.29 10.50 0.32
CA ARG A 165 -8.28 11.46 -0.16
C ARG A 165 -7.05 11.54 0.75
N SER A 166 -6.68 10.42 1.37
CA SER A 166 -5.47 10.34 2.17
C SER A 166 -4.22 10.52 1.31
N ASN A 167 -3.12 10.99 1.93
CA ASN A 167 -1.86 11.18 1.23
C ASN A 167 -1.21 9.86 0.82
N ILE A 168 -1.50 8.78 1.56
CA ILE A 168 -0.86 7.48 1.35
C ILE A 168 -1.64 6.53 0.44
N VAL A 169 -2.96 6.77 0.22
CA VAL A 169 -3.79 5.92 -0.65
C VAL A 169 -4.61 6.74 -1.64
N GLY A 170 -5.57 7.54 -1.19
CA GLY A 170 -6.58 8.14 -2.07
C GLY A 170 -6.00 9.07 -3.14
N LYS A 171 -5.14 10.02 -2.75
CA LYS A 171 -4.49 10.92 -3.70
C LYS A 171 -3.56 10.20 -4.67
N PRO A 172 -2.57 9.37 -4.21
CA PRO A 172 -1.70 8.65 -5.13
C PRO A 172 -2.47 7.66 -6.02
N MET A 173 -3.52 7.03 -5.51
CA MET A 173 -4.35 6.14 -6.31
C MET A 173 -5.04 6.86 -7.46
N ALA A 174 -5.63 8.02 -7.19
CA ALA A 174 -6.26 8.84 -8.22
C ALA A 174 -5.25 9.30 -9.28
N GLN A 175 -4.05 9.70 -8.86
CA GLN A 175 -2.96 10.07 -9.78
C GLN A 175 -2.54 8.92 -10.67
N LEU A 176 -2.37 7.71 -10.13
CA LEU A 176 -2.01 6.52 -10.91
C LEU A 176 -3.11 6.11 -11.89
N MET A 177 -4.38 6.15 -11.45
CA MET A 177 -5.50 5.78 -12.31
C MET A 177 -5.69 6.74 -13.50
N LEU A 178 -5.32 8.01 -13.37
CA LEU A 178 -5.40 8.95 -14.47
C LEU A 178 -4.20 8.89 -15.43
N GLN A 179 -3.04 8.33 -14.99
CA GLN A 179 -1.84 8.27 -15.82
C GLN A 179 -1.99 7.25 -16.95
N LYS A 180 -1.56 7.63 -18.15
CA LYS A 180 -1.63 6.82 -19.37
C LYS A 180 -0.91 5.47 -19.21
N GLU A 181 0.22 5.45 -18.52
CA GLU A 181 1.06 4.26 -18.32
C GLU A 181 0.50 3.28 -17.29
N HIS A 182 -0.47 3.72 -16.49
CA HIS A 182 -1.02 2.92 -15.38
C HIS A 182 -2.51 2.62 -15.54
N GLY A 183 -3.36 3.63 -15.37
CA GLY A 183 -4.80 3.47 -15.37
C GLY A 183 -5.49 3.97 -16.63
N ASP A 184 -5.02 5.10 -17.17
CA ASP A 184 -5.60 5.77 -18.34
C ASP A 184 -7.13 5.98 -18.23
N ALA A 185 -7.61 6.22 -17.00
CA ALA A 185 -9.01 6.32 -16.65
C ALA A 185 -9.46 7.77 -16.42
N THR A 186 -10.75 8.03 -16.52
CA THR A 186 -11.36 9.27 -16.02
C THR A 186 -11.62 9.10 -14.54
N VAL A 187 -11.03 9.96 -13.69
CA VAL A 187 -11.03 9.77 -12.24
C VAL A 187 -11.82 10.85 -11.50
N THR A 188 -12.71 10.41 -10.63
CA THR A 188 -13.41 11.28 -9.65
C THR A 188 -12.97 10.87 -8.24
N ILE A 189 -12.55 11.85 -7.42
CA ILE A 189 -12.26 11.63 -5.99
C ILE A 189 -13.47 12.08 -5.18
N CYS A 190 -14.04 11.17 -4.38
CA CYS A 190 -15.11 11.47 -3.44
C CYS A 190 -14.64 11.37 -2.00
N HIS A 191 -15.21 12.19 -1.14
CA HIS A 191 -14.88 12.26 0.29
C HIS A 191 -16.09 12.68 1.14
N SER A 192 -15.94 12.81 2.44
CA SER A 192 -17.02 13.10 3.40
C SER A 192 -17.86 14.35 3.10
N HIS A 193 -17.36 15.28 2.29
CA HIS A 193 -18.06 16.51 1.89
C HIS A 193 -18.59 16.45 0.45
N SER A 194 -18.43 15.33 -0.26
CA SER A 194 -18.99 15.15 -1.62
C SER A 194 -20.50 14.97 -1.54
N LYS A 195 -21.26 15.86 -2.18
CA LYS A 195 -22.71 15.85 -2.13
C LYS A 195 -23.32 14.75 -3.01
N THR A 196 -22.67 14.42 -4.11
CA THR A 196 -23.13 13.48 -5.16
C THR A 196 -22.41 12.12 -5.10
N LEU A 197 -21.82 11.76 -3.94
CA LEU A 197 -20.97 10.56 -3.80
C LEU A 197 -21.66 9.30 -4.32
N LYS A 198 -22.94 9.08 -3.99
CA LYS A 198 -23.69 7.91 -4.44
C LYS A 198 -23.88 7.90 -5.95
N ASP A 199 -24.22 9.04 -6.54
CA ASP A 199 -24.45 9.17 -7.99
C ASP A 199 -23.15 8.95 -8.78
N GLU A 200 -22.02 9.44 -8.26
CA GLU A 200 -20.71 9.19 -8.83
C GLU A 200 -20.38 7.68 -8.81
N CYS A 201 -20.60 7.02 -7.66
CA CYS A 201 -20.39 5.58 -7.54
C CYS A 201 -21.28 4.77 -8.49
N LEU A 202 -22.56 5.13 -8.65
CA LEU A 202 -23.48 4.45 -9.58
C LEU A 202 -23.04 4.56 -11.05
N GLN A 203 -22.27 5.57 -11.41
CA GLN A 203 -21.75 5.75 -12.76
C GLN A 203 -20.37 5.09 -12.96
N ALA A 204 -19.70 4.70 -11.88
CA ALA A 204 -18.33 4.20 -11.92
C ALA A 204 -18.24 2.81 -12.54
N ASP A 205 -17.29 2.60 -13.44
CA ASP A 205 -16.86 1.28 -13.91
C ASP A 205 -15.96 0.60 -12.87
N ILE A 206 -15.17 1.44 -12.17
CA ILE A 206 -14.21 1.00 -11.15
C ILE A 206 -14.44 1.85 -9.90
N ILE A 207 -14.65 1.20 -8.76
CA ILE A 207 -14.72 1.85 -7.44
C ILE A 207 -13.53 1.39 -6.60
N ILE A 208 -12.77 2.33 -6.08
CA ILE A 208 -11.66 2.07 -5.14
C ILE A 208 -12.07 2.68 -3.79
N ALA A 209 -12.47 1.83 -2.85
CA ALA A 209 -12.95 2.25 -1.53
C ALA A 209 -11.80 2.29 -0.52
N ALA A 210 -11.41 3.50 -0.08
CA ALA A 210 -10.27 3.76 0.80
C ALA A 210 -10.59 4.86 1.83
N ILE A 211 -11.71 4.71 2.56
CA ILE A 211 -12.20 5.69 3.55
C ILE A 211 -12.05 5.23 5.00
N GLY A 212 -11.76 3.94 5.24
CA GLY A 212 -11.62 3.38 6.58
C GLY A 212 -12.95 3.35 7.36
N ARG A 213 -14.08 3.16 6.68
CA ARG A 213 -15.42 3.06 7.27
C ARG A 213 -16.06 1.72 6.90
N PRO A 214 -16.16 0.77 7.84
CA PRO A 214 -16.67 -0.56 7.56
C PRO A 214 -18.05 -0.54 6.91
N ASN A 215 -18.22 -1.34 5.85
CA ASN A 215 -19.50 -1.55 5.16
C ASN A 215 -20.15 -0.27 4.61
N PHE A 216 -19.38 0.76 4.31
CA PHE A 216 -19.90 2.03 3.81
C PHE A 216 -20.47 1.90 2.39
N VAL A 217 -19.78 1.19 1.51
CA VAL A 217 -20.25 0.99 0.12
C VAL A 217 -21.25 -0.15 0.11
N THR A 218 -22.50 0.17 -0.27
CA THR A 218 -23.63 -0.75 -0.31
C THR A 218 -24.07 -1.03 -1.76
N ALA A 219 -24.91 -2.04 -1.97
CA ALA A 219 -25.33 -2.47 -3.30
C ALA A 219 -26.04 -1.38 -4.11
N ASP A 220 -26.73 -0.45 -3.46
CA ASP A 220 -27.41 0.67 -4.09
C ASP A 220 -26.47 1.81 -4.53
N MET A 221 -25.17 1.66 -4.27
CA MET A 221 -24.10 2.55 -4.73
C MET A 221 -23.30 1.99 -5.90
N VAL A 222 -23.54 0.74 -6.29
CA VAL A 222 -22.71 0.03 -7.28
C VAL A 222 -23.56 -0.39 -8.46
N LYS A 223 -23.11 -0.06 -9.67
CA LYS A 223 -23.80 -0.54 -10.91
C LYS A 223 -23.46 -1.99 -11.22
N GLU A 224 -24.29 -2.64 -12.02
CA GLU A 224 -24.02 -3.98 -12.51
C GLU A 224 -22.73 -4.04 -13.35
N GLY A 225 -21.93 -5.07 -13.13
CA GLY A 225 -20.67 -5.30 -13.86
C GLY A 225 -19.51 -4.43 -13.41
N ALA A 226 -19.63 -3.66 -12.32
CA ALA A 226 -18.55 -2.83 -11.82
C ALA A 226 -17.37 -3.66 -11.26
N VAL A 227 -16.17 -3.06 -11.27
CA VAL A 227 -14.99 -3.54 -10.57
C VAL A 227 -14.91 -2.81 -9.22
N VAL A 228 -14.83 -3.56 -8.13
CA VAL A 228 -14.76 -2.96 -6.79
C VAL A 228 -13.49 -3.40 -6.06
N ILE A 229 -12.66 -2.43 -5.73
CA ILE A 229 -11.42 -2.62 -4.98
C ILE A 229 -11.62 -2.08 -3.55
N ASP A 230 -11.72 -2.98 -2.59
CA ASP A 230 -11.85 -2.63 -1.18
C ASP A 230 -10.49 -2.56 -0.52
N VAL A 231 -10.10 -1.37 -0.09
CA VAL A 231 -8.83 -1.08 0.60
C VAL A 231 -9.00 -1.07 2.12
N GLY A 232 -10.25 -0.99 2.58
CA GLY A 232 -10.57 -0.92 4.01
C GLY A 232 -10.07 -2.13 4.78
N THR A 233 -9.52 -1.90 5.98
CA THR A 233 -9.05 -2.96 6.90
C THR A 233 -9.33 -2.55 8.34
N THR A 234 -10.58 -2.31 8.67
CA THR A 234 -11.00 -1.89 10.01
C THR A 234 -11.21 -3.10 10.91
N ARG A 235 -10.63 -3.07 12.10
CA ARG A 235 -10.90 -4.08 13.14
C ARG A 235 -12.27 -3.81 13.75
N VAL A 236 -13.14 -4.80 13.68
CA VAL A 236 -14.47 -4.77 14.30
C VAL A 236 -14.52 -5.85 15.37
N VAL A 237 -15.00 -5.50 16.57
CA VAL A 237 -15.13 -6.45 17.67
C VAL A 237 -15.97 -7.65 17.22
N ASP A 238 -15.47 -8.85 17.46
CA ASP A 238 -16.13 -10.10 17.16
C ASP A 238 -15.82 -11.11 18.27
N PRO A 239 -16.71 -11.25 19.26
CA PRO A 239 -16.50 -12.15 20.41
C PRO A 239 -16.38 -13.63 20.01
N GLU A 240 -16.91 -14.03 18.86
CA GLU A 240 -16.84 -15.41 18.37
C GLU A 240 -15.50 -15.71 17.66
N SER A 241 -14.74 -14.67 17.30
CA SER A 241 -13.41 -14.81 16.73
C SER A 241 -12.38 -15.19 17.80
N LYS A 242 -11.45 -16.10 17.47
CA LYS A 242 -10.31 -16.47 18.36
C LYS A 242 -9.44 -15.26 18.77
N THR A 243 -9.47 -14.18 18.01
CA THR A 243 -8.69 -12.95 18.24
C THR A 243 -9.52 -11.84 18.89
N GLY A 244 -10.84 -12.06 19.13
CA GLY A 244 -11.76 -11.07 19.66
C GLY A 244 -12.19 -9.99 18.64
N TYR A 245 -11.70 -10.07 17.40
CA TYR A 245 -12.06 -9.15 16.31
C TYR A 245 -12.03 -9.84 14.94
N ARG A 246 -12.69 -9.22 13.99
CA ARG A 246 -12.57 -9.53 12.57
C ARG A 246 -12.15 -8.27 11.78
N LEU A 247 -11.56 -8.47 10.61
CA LEU A 247 -11.28 -7.37 9.67
C LEU A 247 -12.46 -7.19 8.74
N ASN A 248 -12.98 -5.97 8.70
CA ASN A 248 -14.00 -5.57 7.74
C ASN A 248 -13.41 -4.56 6.76
N GLY A 249 -13.81 -4.71 5.50
CA GLY A 249 -13.58 -3.73 4.48
C GLY A 249 -14.53 -2.54 4.53
N ASP A 250 -14.30 -1.57 3.66
CA ASP A 250 -15.19 -0.43 3.44
C ASP A 250 -16.45 -0.83 2.64
N VAL A 251 -16.43 -1.99 1.99
CA VAL A 251 -17.50 -2.51 1.14
C VAL A 251 -18.34 -3.55 1.90
N LYS A 252 -19.67 -3.44 1.81
CA LYS A 252 -20.58 -4.46 2.30
C LYS A 252 -20.59 -5.65 1.34
N PHE A 253 -19.58 -6.51 1.48
CA PHE A 253 -19.18 -7.52 0.52
C PHE A 253 -20.35 -8.39 0.02
N ASP A 254 -21.13 -8.96 0.94
CA ASP A 254 -22.20 -9.92 0.61
C ASP A 254 -23.30 -9.31 -0.28
N GLU A 255 -23.56 -8.01 -0.15
CA GLU A 255 -24.56 -7.30 -0.97
C GLU A 255 -23.99 -6.77 -2.29
N VAL A 256 -22.71 -6.38 -2.29
CA VAL A 256 -22.05 -5.75 -3.44
C VAL A 256 -21.50 -6.78 -4.40
N ALA A 257 -20.95 -7.89 -3.90
CA ALA A 257 -20.30 -8.89 -4.72
C ALA A 257 -21.19 -9.45 -5.85
N PRO A 258 -22.50 -9.74 -5.64
CA PRO A 258 -23.36 -10.24 -6.71
C PRO A 258 -23.47 -9.31 -7.93
N LYS A 259 -23.30 -8.00 -7.74
CA LYS A 259 -23.37 -6.99 -8.80
C LYS A 259 -22.05 -6.78 -9.55
N CYS A 260 -20.94 -7.22 -8.98
CA CYS A 260 -19.61 -6.96 -9.52
C CYS A 260 -19.22 -7.93 -10.63
N GLU A 261 -18.47 -7.45 -11.60
CA GLU A 261 -17.66 -8.33 -12.44
C GLU A 261 -16.45 -8.83 -11.67
N TYR A 262 -15.74 -7.92 -11.01
CA TYR A 262 -14.58 -8.21 -10.14
C TYR A 262 -14.71 -7.52 -8.78
N ILE A 263 -14.28 -8.19 -7.73
CA ILE A 263 -14.24 -7.61 -6.37
C ILE A 263 -13.07 -8.18 -5.56
N THR A 264 -12.43 -7.35 -4.73
CA THR A 264 -11.46 -7.82 -3.74
C THR A 264 -12.14 -8.22 -2.44
N PRO A 265 -11.72 -9.34 -1.79
CA PRO A 265 -12.19 -9.69 -0.47
C PRO A 265 -11.41 -8.94 0.62
N VAL A 266 -12.00 -8.79 1.81
CA VAL A 266 -11.32 -8.38 3.03
C VAL A 266 -11.62 -9.39 4.14
N PRO A 267 -10.58 -10.06 4.69
CA PRO A 267 -9.16 -9.99 4.33
C PRO A 267 -8.81 -10.74 3.03
N GLY A 268 -7.59 -10.52 2.51
CA GLY A 268 -7.04 -11.31 1.41
C GLY A 268 -6.98 -10.61 0.05
N GLY A 269 -7.56 -9.41 -0.07
CA GLY A 269 -7.48 -8.57 -1.28
C GLY A 269 -6.24 -7.66 -1.28
N VAL A 270 -6.44 -6.36 -1.03
CA VAL A 270 -5.38 -5.34 -1.13
C VAL A 270 -4.27 -5.47 -0.08
N GLY A 271 -4.61 -5.82 1.17
CA GLY A 271 -3.64 -5.86 2.28
C GLY A 271 -2.36 -6.67 1.99
N PRO A 272 -2.43 -7.92 1.49
CA PRO A 272 -1.24 -8.69 1.12
C PRO A 272 -0.39 -8.03 0.03
N MET A 273 -1.01 -7.26 -0.86
CA MET A 273 -0.33 -6.56 -1.95
C MET A 273 0.48 -5.35 -1.48
N THR A 274 0.06 -4.67 -0.41
CA THR A 274 0.84 -3.58 0.19
C THR A 274 2.24 -4.05 0.60
N ILE A 275 2.32 -5.20 1.29
CA ILE A 275 3.61 -5.78 1.68
C ILE A 275 4.40 -6.23 0.45
N CYS A 276 3.73 -6.81 -0.54
CA CYS A 276 4.36 -7.23 -1.79
C CYS A 276 4.97 -6.03 -2.55
N SER A 277 4.25 -4.91 -2.62
CA SER A 277 4.73 -3.67 -3.25
C SER A 277 5.93 -3.07 -2.52
N LEU A 278 5.96 -3.14 -1.19
CA LEU A 278 7.12 -2.75 -0.40
C LEU A 278 8.36 -3.59 -0.78
N MET A 279 8.20 -4.91 -0.98
CA MET A 279 9.30 -5.76 -1.45
C MET A 279 9.76 -5.36 -2.86
N LYS A 280 8.83 -5.06 -3.78
CA LYS A 280 9.18 -4.57 -5.13
C LYS A 280 9.97 -3.25 -5.07
N ASN A 281 9.52 -2.28 -4.28
CA ASN A 281 10.22 -1.02 -4.11
C ASN A 281 11.63 -1.22 -3.49
N THR A 282 11.75 -2.11 -2.51
CA THR A 282 13.06 -2.43 -1.88
C THR A 282 14.01 -3.08 -2.88
N LEU A 283 13.52 -3.98 -3.73
CA LEU A 283 14.31 -4.59 -4.79
C LEU A 283 14.77 -3.53 -5.81
N ALA A 284 13.87 -2.65 -6.24
CA ALA A 284 14.18 -1.54 -7.13
C ALA A 284 15.23 -0.58 -6.53
N ALA A 285 15.15 -0.32 -5.22
CA ALA A 285 16.16 0.47 -4.49
C ALA A 285 17.53 -0.22 -4.49
N ALA A 286 17.58 -1.52 -4.20
CA ALA A 286 18.82 -2.31 -4.21
C ALA A 286 19.50 -2.32 -5.58
N LYS A 287 18.71 -2.31 -6.66
CA LYS A 287 19.17 -2.26 -8.05
C LYS A 287 19.51 -0.85 -8.54
N GLY A 288 19.12 0.20 -7.79
CA GLY A 288 19.31 1.59 -8.22
C GLY A 288 18.42 2.00 -9.42
N GLU A 289 17.21 1.40 -9.56
CA GLU A 289 16.37 1.59 -10.75
C GLU A 289 15.84 3.02 -10.93
N PHE A 290 15.54 3.72 -9.84
CA PHE A 290 14.93 5.06 -9.91
C PHE A 290 15.92 6.17 -9.56
N TYR A 291 16.90 5.87 -8.72
CA TYR A 291 17.87 6.83 -8.21
C TYR A 291 19.25 6.18 -8.22
N SER A 292 20.24 6.89 -8.78
CA SER A 292 21.65 6.49 -8.64
C SER A 292 22.06 6.60 -7.17
N LYS A 293 22.81 5.61 -6.70
CA LYS A 293 23.45 5.62 -5.37
C LYS A 293 24.53 6.66 -5.29
#